data_9ec47aa742cea054787170d62c6b92f2
#
_entry.id   9ec47aa742cea054787170d62c6b92f2
#
_cell.length_a   1.000
_cell.length_b   1.000
_cell.length_c   1.000
_cell.angle_alpha   90.00
_cell.angle_beta   90.00
_cell.angle_gamma   90.00
#
_symmetry.space_group_name_H-M   'P 1'
#
loop_
_entity.id
_entity.type
_entity.pdbx_description
1 polymer ?
#
loop_
_entity_poly.entity_id
_entity_poly.type
_entity_poly.pdbx_seq_one_letter_code
_entity_poly.pdbx_strand_id
1 'polypeptide(L)'
;MSKILIIEDEVAIADLEKDYLELSGFDVQIEYAGDKGLTRALKEDFDLIVLDLMLPGIDGFEVCRRIREEKNVPILMVSAKKDDIDKIRGLGLGADDYMTKPFSPSE
;
A
#
# COMPACT_ATOMS: atom_id res chain seq x y z
N MET A 1 11.21 -16.05 1.44
CA MET A 1 11.26 -14.72 0.82
C MET A 1 10.01 -13.95 1.18
N SER A 2 10.16 -12.71 1.60
CA SER A 2 9.02 -11.90 1.99
C SER A 2 8.14 -11.54 0.81
N LYS A 3 6.85 -11.60 1.00
CA LYS A 3 5.85 -11.37 -0.03
C LYS A 3 5.17 -10.03 0.21
N ILE A 4 5.19 -9.16 -0.80
CA ILE A 4 4.66 -7.80 -0.72
C ILE A 4 3.54 -7.61 -1.74
N LEU A 5 2.44 -7.01 -1.29
CA LEU A 5 1.36 -6.59 -2.18
C LEU A 5 1.41 -5.07 -2.35
N ILE A 6 1.42 -4.61 -3.60
CA ILE A 6 1.31 -3.20 -3.94
C ILE A 6 -0.09 -2.96 -4.49
N ILE A 7 -0.81 -2.00 -3.91
CA ILE A 7 -2.13 -1.58 -4.41
C ILE A 7 -1.97 -0.14 -4.90
N GLU A 8 -1.86 0.02 -6.22
CA GLU A 8 -1.54 1.28 -6.87
C GLU A 8 -2.11 1.29 -8.29
N ASP A 9 -2.92 2.30 -8.62
CA ASP A 9 -3.58 2.38 -9.93
C ASP A 9 -2.69 2.93 -11.04
N GLU A 10 -1.65 3.70 -10.70
CA GLU A 10 -0.72 4.21 -11.70
C GLU A 10 0.34 3.17 -12.03
N VAL A 11 0.24 2.58 -13.23
CA VAL A 11 1.09 1.48 -13.65
C VAL A 11 2.58 1.83 -13.55
N ALA A 12 2.98 3.02 -14.00
CA ALA A 12 4.38 3.42 -13.97
C ALA A 12 4.94 3.49 -12.54
N ILE A 13 4.15 3.98 -11.60
CA ILE A 13 4.56 4.06 -10.20
C ILE A 13 4.60 2.68 -9.57
N ALA A 14 3.59 1.86 -9.83
CA ALA A 14 3.55 0.49 -9.31
C ALA A 14 4.75 -0.32 -9.80
N ASP A 15 5.08 -0.19 -11.09
CA ASP A 15 6.21 -0.91 -11.67
C ASP A 15 7.54 -0.44 -11.08
N LEU A 16 7.69 0.86 -10.83
CA LEU A 16 8.88 1.41 -10.20
C LEU A 16 9.05 0.87 -8.78
N GLU A 17 7.99 0.87 -7.99
CA GLU A 17 8.01 0.33 -6.63
C GLU A 17 8.35 -1.16 -6.64
N LYS A 18 7.74 -1.90 -7.56
CA LYS A 18 8.01 -3.33 -7.70
C LYS A 18 9.48 -3.59 -8.02
N ASP A 19 10.04 -2.85 -8.97
CA ASP A 19 11.43 -3.02 -9.36
C ASP A 19 12.38 -2.80 -8.18
N TYR A 20 12.15 -1.76 -7.40
CA TYR A 20 12.95 -1.50 -6.22
C TYR A 20 12.89 -2.62 -5.21
N LEU A 21 11.69 -3.08 -4.92
CA LEU A 21 11.50 -4.11 -3.89
C LEU A 21 12.04 -5.46 -4.35
N GLU A 22 11.89 -5.78 -5.63
CA GLU A 22 12.45 -7.01 -6.19
C GLU A 22 13.98 -7.00 -6.17
N LEU A 23 14.60 -5.86 -6.42
CA LEU A 23 16.05 -5.71 -6.30
C LEU A 23 16.55 -5.99 -4.89
N SER A 24 15.70 -5.74 -3.89
CA SER A 24 16.02 -6.02 -2.49
C SER A 24 15.68 -7.46 -2.07
N GLY A 25 15.22 -8.28 -2.99
CA GLY A 25 14.99 -9.70 -2.74
C GLY A 25 13.58 -10.07 -2.33
N PHE A 26 12.62 -9.16 -2.48
CA PHE A 26 11.22 -9.43 -2.13
C PHE A 26 10.46 -10.01 -3.31
N ASP A 27 9.44 -10.82 -2.98
CA ASP A 27 8.46 -11.30 -3.96
C ASP A 27 7.30 -10.30 -4.00
N VAL A 28 7.09 -9.63 -5.14
CA VAL A 28 6.16 -8.50 -5.23
C VAL A 28 5.01 -8.82 -6.16
N GLN A 29 3.80 -8.56 -5.68
CA GLN A 29 2.57 -8.68 -6.46
C GLN A 29 1.92 -7.31 -6.55
N ILE A 30 1.25 -7.00 -7.65
CA ILE A 30 0.57 -5.72 -7.84
C ILE A 30 -0.92 -5.95 -8.12
N GLU A 31 -1.77 -5.11 -7.51
CA GLU A 31 -3.15 -4.93 -7.91
C GLU A 31 -3.36 -3.47 -8.24
N TYR A 32 -3.96 -3.20 -9.39
CA TYR A 32 -4.13 -1.84 -9.86
C TYR A 32 -5.46 -1.21 -9.43
N ALA A 33 -6.30 -1.96 -8.74
CA ALA A 33 -7.59 -1.49 -8.25
C ALA A 33 -7.74 -1.78 -6.76
N GLY A 34 -8.34 -0.83 -6.03
CA GLY A 34 -8.48 -0.94 -4.58
C GLY A 34 -9.34 -2.11 -4.14
N ASP A 35 -10.43 -2.39 -4.83
CA ASP A 35 -11.33 -3.50 -4.50
C ASP A 35 -10.64 -4.85 -4.69
N LYS A 36 -9.90 -5.01 -5.79
CA LYS A 36 -9.14 -6.24 -6.06
C LYS A 36 -8.00 -6.40 -5.09
N GLY A 37 -7.31 -5.29 -4.78
CA GLY A 37 -6.24 -5.30 -3.80
C GLY A 37 -6.74 -5.69 -2.42
N LEU A 38 -7.87 -5.15 -2.00
CA LEU A 38 -8.49 -5.52 -0.73
C LEU A 38 -8.83 -7.00 -0.68
N THR A 39 -9.49 -7.52 -1.72
CA THR A 39 -9.84 -8.94 -1.79
C THR A 39 -8.61 -9.81 -1.66
N ARG A 40 -7.56 -9.47 -2.37
CA ARG A 40 -6.32 -10.23 -2.36
C ARG A 40 -5.62 -10.16 -1.01
N ALA A 41 -5.59 -8.97 -0.41
CA ALA A 41 -4.99 -8.78 0.92
C ALA A 41 -5.68 -9.63 1.99
N LEU A 42 -7.00 -9.84 1.86
CA LEU A 42 -7.75 -10.65 2.81
C LEU A 42 -7.62 -12.15 2.56
N LYS A 43 -7.42 -12.56 1.31
CA LYS A 43 -7.33 -13.99 0.95
C LYS A 43 -5.94 -14.58 1.09
N GLU A 44 -4.90 -13.79 0.85
CA GLU A 44 -3.52 -14.25 0.84
C GLU A 44 -2.75 -13.62 1.99
N ASP A 45 -1.70 -14.31 2.42
CA ASP A 45 -0.84 -13.79 3.47
C ASP A 45 0.33 -13.02 2.85
N PHE A 46 0.43 -11.73 3.18
CA PHE A 46 1.53 -10.87 2.77
C PHE A 46 2.32 -10.43 3.98
N ASP A 47 3.60 -10.15 3.78
CA ASP A 47 4.46 -9.63 4.84
C ASP A 47 4.40 -8.11 4.95
N LEU A 48 3.97 -7.46 3.86
CA LEU A 48 3.80 -6.01 3.80
C LEU A 48 2.80 -5.67 2.71
N ILE A 49 1.99 -4.65 2.95
CA ILE A 49 1.11 -4.07 1.93
C ILE A 49 1.51 -2.61 1.72
N VAL A 50 1.82 -2.25 0.47
CA VAL A 50 2.06 -0.87 0.05
C VAL A 50 0.76 -0.37 -0.57
N LEU A 51 0.15 0.63 0.03
CA LEU A 51 -1.21 1.06 -0.31
C LEU A 51 -1.25 2.53 -0.70
N ASP A 52 -1.68 2.79 -1.94
CA ASP A 52 -1.92 4.15 -2.41
C ASP A 52 -3.22 4.69 -1.82
N LEU A 53 -3.20 5.94 -1.37
CA LEU A 53 -4.38 6.60 -0.84
C LEU A 53 -5.34 7.10 -1.92
N MET A 54 -4.82 7.43 -3.09
CA MET A 54 -5.59 8.05 -4.17
C MET A 54 -6.06 7.04 -5.20
N LEU A 55 -6.79 6.01 -4.75
CA LEU A 55 -7.31 4.98 -5.64
C LEU A 55 -8.69 5.35 -6.17
N PRO A 56 -8.99 5.05 -7.44
CA PRO A 56 -10.36 5.22 -7.95
C PRO A 56 -11.30 4.19 -7.34
N GLY A 57 -12.54 4.56 -7.13
CA GLY A 57 -13.54 3.68 -6.55
C GLY A 57 -13.47 3.66 -5.05
N ILE A 58 -12.87 2.64 -4.48
CA ILE A 58 -12.65 2.56 -3.03
C ILE A 58 -11.35 3.28 -2.68
N ASP A 59 -11.37 4.20 -1.73
CA ASP A 59 -10.16 4.94 -1.37
C ASP A 59 -9.24 4.14 -0.45
N GLY A 60 -7.97 4.56 -0.38
CA GLY A 60 -6.95 3.86 0.38
C GLY A 60 -7.22 3.83 1.88
N PHE A 61 -7.86 4.86 2.43
CA PHE A 61 -8.22 4.87 3.86
C PHE A 61 -9.19 3.74 4.18
N GLU A 62 -10.20 3.55 3.34
CA GLU A 62 -11.19 2.49 3.51
C GLU A 62 -10.56 1.11 3.36
N VAL A 63 -9.67 0.94 2.39
CA VAL A 63 -8.94 -0.32 2.20
C VAL A 63 -8.14 -0.67 3.45
N CYS A 64 -7.40 0.31 3.99
CA CYS A 64 -6.62 0.10 5.21
C CYS A 64 -7.51 -0.30 6.38
N ARG A 65 -8.62 0.40 6.58
CA ARG A 65 -9.55 0.12 7.66
C ARG A 65 -10.10 -1.31 7.58
N ARG A 66 -10.51 -1.73 6.39
CA ARG A 66 -11.05 -3.09 6.20
C ARG A 66 -10.02 -4.18 6.41
N ILE A 67 -8.78 -3.95 5.98
CA ILE A 67 -7.71 -4.92 6.21
C ILE A 67 -7.46 -5.04 7.71
N ARG A 68 -7.43 -3.95 8.43
CA ARG A 68 -7.18 -3.95 9.87
C ARG A 68 -8.26 -4.63 10.70
N GLU A 69 -9.49 -4.68 10.19
CA GLU A 69 -10.56 -5.42 10.85
C GLU A 69 -10.29 -6.92 10.93
N GLU A 70 -9.46 -7.45 10.01
CA GLU A 70 -9.25 -8.87 9.88
C GLU A 70 -7.79 -9.31 10.03
N LYS A 71 -6.83 -8.41 9.81
CA LYS A 71 -5.40 -8.77 9.79
C LYS A 71 -4.52 -7.70 10.42
N ASN A 72 -3.37 -8.13 10.94
CA ASN A 72 -2.35 -7.25 11.49
C ASN A 72 -1.13 -7.09 10.58
N VAL A 73 -1.29 -7.36 9.28
CA VAL A 73 -0.19 -7.21 8.34
C VAL A 73 0.32 -5.77 8.32
N PRO A 74 1.64 -5.53 8.26
CA PRO A 74 2.16 -4.18 8.14
C PRO A 74 1.66 -3.49 6.88
N ILE A 75 1.27 -2.23 7.01
CA ILE A 75 0.76 -1.42 5.90
C ILE A 75 1.58 -0.14 5.80
N LEU A 76 2.18 0.09 4.64
CA LEU A 76 2.82 1.35 4.29
C LEU A 76 1.88 2.12 3.38
N MET A 77 1.40 3.27 3.84
CA MET A 77 0.53 4.13 3.04
C MET A 77 1.36 5.12 2.25
N VAL A 78 1.01 5.30 0.98
CA VAL A 78 1.75 6.16 0.06
C VAL A 78 0.79 7.20 -0.52
N SER A 79 1.21 8.45 -0.58
CA SER A 79 0.39 9.54 -1.11
C SER A 79 1.25 10.55 -1.85
N ALA A 80 0.69 11.13 -2.92
CA ALA A 80 1.31 12.24 -3.63
C ALA A 80 1.17 13.56 -2.85
N LYS A 81 0.30 13.61 -1.86
CA LYS A 81 0.00 14.82 -1.10
C LYS A 81 0.42 14.67 0.35
N LYS A 82 1.24 15.60 0.82
CA LYS A 82 1.68 15.62 2.21
C LYS A 82 0.51 15.76 3.19
N ASP A 83 -0.54 16.48 2.81
CA ASP A 83 -1.72 16.68 3.64
C ASP A 83 -2.44 15.38 3.96
N ASP A 84 -2.40 14.39 3.06
CA ASP A 84 -3.01 13.08 3.30
C ASP A 84 -2.29 12.33 4.42
N ILE A 85 -0.98 12.54 4.55
CA ILE A 85 -0.19 11.94 5.63
C ILE A 85 -0.67 12.46 6.97
N ASP A 86 -0.98 13.75 7.06
CA ASP A 86 -1.52 14.34 8.29
C ASP A 86 -2.89 13.78 8.62
N LYS A 87 -3.72 13.51 7.61
CA LYS A 87 -5.02 12.85 7.81
C LYS A 87 -4.86 11.44 8.36
N ILE A 88 -3.88 10.68 7.87
CA ILE A 88 -3.61 9.33 8.37
C ILE A 88 -3.33 9.38 9.87
N ARG A 89 -2.51 10.31 10.31
CA ARG A 89 -2.17 10.49 11.72
C ARG A 89 -3.40 10.86 12.55
N GLY A 90 -4.20 11.79 12.03
CA GLY A 90 -5.38 12.27 12.73
C GLY A 90 -6.47 11.23 12.87
N LEU A 91 -6.60 10.33 11.90
CA LEU A 91 -7.65 9.32 11.87
C LEU A 91 -7.29 8.04 12.60
N GLY A 92 -6.01 7.82 12.91
CA GLY A 92 -5.57 6.63 13.63
C GLY A 92 -5.94 5.33 12.93
N LEU A 93 -5.73 5.26 11.61
CA LEU A 93 -6.19 4.15 10.78
C LEU A 93 -5.40 2.86 10.94
N GLY A 94 -4.38 2.83 11.77
CA GLY A 94 -3.60 1.62 12.00
C GLY A 94 -2.57 1.31 10.93
N ALA A 95 -2.24 2.28 10.08
CA ALA A 95 -1.10 2.13 9.18
C ALA A 95 0.19 2.17 9.98
N ASP A 96 1.15 1.31 9.62
CA ASP A 96 2.42 1.21 10.34
C ASP A 96 3.39 2.29 9.92
N ASP A 97 3.25 2.80 8.70
CA ASP A 97 4.10 3.86 8.17
C ASP A 97 3.39 4.54 7.00
N TYR A 98 3.95 5.65 6.55
CA TYR A 98 3.42 6.42 5.42
C TYR A 98 4.57 7.14 4.73
N MET A 99 4.39 7.42 3.43
CA MET A 99 5.44 7.95 2.58
C MET A 99 4.83 8.81 1.48
N THR A 100 5.54 9.88 1.09
CA THR A 100 5.12 10.73 -0.02
C THR A 100 5.65 10.17 -1.33
N LYS A 101 4.83 10.19 -2.38
CA LYS A 101 5.26 9.82 -3.73
C LYS A 101 6.16 10.89 -4.33
N PRO A 102 7.08 10.52 -5.22
CA PRO A 102 7.37 9.16 -5.66
C PRO A 102 8.13 8.38 -4.59
N PHE A 103 7.87 7.08 -4.55
CA PHE A 103 8.57 6.16 -3.66
C PHE A 103 10.06 6.10 -4.04
N SER A 104 10.92 6.21 -3.03
CA SER A 104 12.36 6.14 -3.24
C SER A 104 13.00 5.30 -2.14
N PRO A 105 13.90 4.36 -2.47
CA PRO A 105 14.55 3.53 -1.45
C PRO A 105 15.52 4.31 -0.57
N SER A 106 15.92 5.51 -0.97
CA SER A 106 16.79 6.36 -0.16
C SER A 106 16.02 7.08 0.95
N GLU A 107 14.73 6.97 0.95
CA GLU A 107 13.86 7.55 1.96
C GLU A 107 13.27 6.45 2.86
#